data_b4caea0a1139b92fbbbcaa74ef52440a
#
_entry.id   b4caea0a1139b92fbbbcaa74ef52440a
#
_cell.length_a   1.000
_cell.length_b   1.000
_cell.length_c   1.000
_cell.angle_alpha   90.00
_cell.angle_beta   90.00
_cell.angle_gamma   90.00
#
_symmetry.space_group_name_H-M   'P 1'
#
loop_
_entity.id
_entity.type
_entity.pdbx_description
1 polymer ?
#
loop_
_entity_poly.entity_id
_entity_poly.type
_entity_poly.pdbx_seq_one_letter_code
_entity_poly.pdbx_strand_id
1 'polypeptide(L)'
;MKKFFSLVIALMAMTTSMQAQNVQLHYDLGHSLYDDLSNRQSVTTTVEMFKPDKWGSTFLFTDIDYKKDGTIGAYWEIAREFNLTQNKQWAAHVEYNGGAGTGEAENGYFGNRYQHAFLAGGAWNWHSQDFSKTFSVQLMYKYYFVNHHTGYRPFSGFQLTEVWGLTFAKGLCTFDGFAD
;
A
#
# COMPACT_ATOMS: atom_id res chain seq x y z
N MET A 1 -15.60 -11.10 24.63
CA MET A 1 -14.14 -11.03 24.86
C MET A 1 -13.40 -12.30 24.48
N LYS A 2 -13.79 -13.50 24.93
CA LYS A 2 -13.07 -14.77 24.59
C LYS A 2 -13.02 -15.08 23.08
N LYS A 3 -14.08 -14.80 22.30
CA LYS A 3 -14.14 -15.04 20.85
C LYS A 3 -13.25 -14.05 20.05
N PHE A 4 -13.10 -12.83 20.53
CA PHE A 4 -12.22 -11.83 19.93
C PHE A 4 -10.74 -12.18 20.13
N PHE A 5 -10.39 -12.66 21.32
CA PHE A 5 -9.03 -13.12 21.63
C PHE A 5 -8.62 -14.35 20.80
N SER A 6 -9.57 -15.28 20.58
CA SER A 6 -9.34 -16.46 19.73
C SER A 6 -9.15 -16.09 18.25
N LEU A 7 -9.83 -15.06 17.76
CA LEU A 7 -9.66 -14.56 16.39
C LEU A 7 -8.29 -13.91 16.19
N VAL A 8 -7.84 -13.11 17.15
CA VAL A 8 -6.51 -12.47 17.12
C VAL A 8 -5.40 -13.52 17.18
N ILE A 9 -5.52 -14.54 18.02
CA ILE A 9 -4.55 -15.66 18.10
C ILE A 9 -4.56 -16.48 16.79
N ALA A 10 -5.72 -16.72 16.17
CA ALA A 10 -5.82 -17.41 14.89
C ALA A 10 -5.18 -16.60 13.73
N LEU A 11 -5.35 -15.28 13.70
CA LEU A 11 -4.65 -14.41 12.77
C LEU A 11 -3.13 -14.42 12.98
N MET A 12 -2.65 -14.37 14.23
CA MET A 12 -1.22 -14.48 14.54
C MET A 12 -0.63 -15.85 14.18
N ALA A 13 -1.39 -16.94 14.33
CA ALA A 13 -0.94 -18.28 13.98
C ALA A 13 -0.82 -18.51 12.46
N MET A 14 -1.56 -17.76 11.63
CA MET A 14 -1.43 -17.79 10.17
C MET A 14 -0.19 -17.08 9.66
N THR A 15 0.45 -16.22 10.44
CA THR A 15 1.64 -15.45 10.02
C THR A 15 2.93 -16.26 10.03
N THR A 16 2.97 -17.44 10.64
CA THR A 16 4.21 -18.24 10.80
C THR A 16 4.66 -18.98 9.55
N SER A 17 3.83 -19.04 8.49
CA SER A 17 4.16 -19.73 7.23
C SER A 17 4.29 -18.83 5.99
N MET A 18 4.10 -17.51 6.13
CA MET A 18 4.10 -16.57 5.02
C MET A 18 5.29 -15.61 5.12
N GLN A 19 6.43 -16.01 4.57
CA GLN A 19 7.59 -15.15 4.40
C GLN A 19 7.26 -14.03 3.41
N ALA A 20 7.11 -12.80 3.86
CA ALA A 20 6.86 -11.57 3.12
C ALA A 20 5.44 -10.98 3.25
N GLN A 21 4.77 -11.21 4.35
CA GLN A 21 3.56 -10.46 4.70
C GLN A 21 3.79 -9.66 5.96
N ASN A 22 3.38 -8.40 5.92
CA ASN A 22 3.46 -7.48 7.03
C ASN A 22 2.05 -6.97 7.34
N VAL A 23 1.68 -7.02 8.61
CA VAL A 23 0.43 -6.42 9.11
C VAL A 23 0.82 -5.37 10.15
N GLN A 24 0.48 -4.13 9.87
CA GLN A 24 0.81 -2.99 10.70
C GLN A 24 -0.48 -2.37 11.25
N LEU A 25 -0.40 -1.81 12.44
CA LEU A 25 -1.45 -0.99 13.03
C LEU A 25 -0.87 0.39 13.30
N HIS A 26 -1.41 1.38 12.62
CA HIS A 26 -1.01 2.77 12.75
C HIS A 26 -2.03 3.55 13.57
N TYR A 27 -1.54 4.44 14.43
CA TYR A 27 -2.37 5.39 15.16
C TYR A 27 -2.00 6.82 14.77
N ASP A 28 -2.99 7.60 14.34
CA ASP A 28 -2.78 9.01 14.01
C ASP A 28 -2.70 9.87 15.28
N LEU A 29 -1.49 10.18 15.70
CA LEU A 29 -1.24 11.08 16.83
C LEU A 29 -1.80 12.49 16.57
N GLY A 30 -1.82 12.94 15.32
CA GLY A 30 -2.38 14.23 14.93
C GLY A 30 -3.87 14.32 15.27
N HIS A 31 -4.63 13.23 15.03
CA HIS A 31 -6.04 13.12 15.40
C HIS A 31 -6.28 13.40 16.91
N SER A 32 -5.35 13.01 17.78
CA SER A 32 -5.52 13.13 19.23
C SER A 32 -4.86 14.37 19.82
N LEU A 33 -3.90 14.98 19.14
CA LEU A 33 -3.13 16.12 19.65
C LEU A 33 -3.61 17.48 19.13
N TYR A 34 -4.34 17.50 18.02
CA TYR A 34 -4.77 18.73 17.36
C TYR A 34 -6.27 18.68 17.05
N ASP A 35 -7.04 19.63 17.59
CA ASP A 35 -8.50 19.70 17.46
C ASP A 35 -8.96 19.82 15.99
N ASP A 36 -8.21 20.55 15.15
CA ASP A 36 -8.47 20.74 13.73
C ASP A 36 -8.25 19.47 12.90
N LEU A 37 -7.54 18.47 13.44
CA LEU A 37 -7.30 17.16 12.83
C LEU A 37 -8.18 16.04 13.40
N SER A 38 -9.06 16.35 14.35
CA SER A 38 -9.90 15.34 15.04
C SER A 38 -10.91 14.61 14.12
N ASN A 39 -11.18 15.13 12.93
CA ASN A 39 -12.05 14.50 11.94
C ASN A 39 -11.35 13.46 11.05
N ARG A 40 -10.02 13.33 11.14
CA ARG A 40 -9.25 12.31 10.40
C ARG A 40 -9.53 10.91 10.94
N GLN A 41 -9.12 9.89 10.20
CA GLN A 41 -9.07 8.51 10.73
C GLN A 41 -8.16 8.46 11.98
N SER A 42 -8.57 7.69 12.97
CA SER A 42 -7.77 7.53 14.20
C SER A 42 -6.81 6.36 14.11
N VAL A 43 -7.19 5.32 13.38
CA VAL A 43 -6.44 4.07 13.24
C VAL A 43 -6.46 3.65 11.77
N THR A 44 -5.34 3.12 11.30
CA THR A 44 -5.22 2.44 10.00
C THR A 44 -4.58 1.07 10.21
N THR A 45 -5.16 0.03 9.62
CA THR A 45 -4.52 -1.27 9.47
C THR A 45 -3.95 -1.38 8.07
N THR A 46 -2.64 -1.58 7.96
CA THR A 46 -1.97 -1.85 6.70
C THR A 46 -1.67 -3.34 6.59
N VAL A 47 -2.04 -3.94 5.46
CA VAL A 47 -1.61 -5.28 5.07
C VAL A 47 -0.75 -5.15 3.83
N GLU A 48 0.49 -5.61 3.93
CA GLU A 48 1.47 -5.52 2.86
C GLU A 48 2.05 -6.89 2.55
N MET A 49 2.26 -7.19 1.27
CA MET A 49 2.91 -8.40 0.80
C MET A 49 3.87 -8.05 -0.33
N PHE A 50 5.13 -8.46 -0.19
CA PHE A 50 6.10 -8.49 -1.27
C PHE A 50 6.55 -9.92 -1.52
N LYS A 51 6.35 -10.42 -2.74
CA LYS A 51 6.67 -11.80 -3.11
C LYS A 51 7.49 -11.84 -4.40
N PRO A 52 8.82 -12.01 -4.32
CA PRO A 52 9.66 -12.26 -5.49
C PRO A 52 9.48 -13.69 -6.01
N ASP A 53 9.66 -13.86 -7.32
CA ASP A 53 9.71 -15.16 -7.98
C ASP A 53 10.74 -15.16 -9.12
N LYS A 54 10.78 -16.24 -9.92
CA LYS A 54 11.74 -16.36 -11.01
C LYS A 54 11.52 -15.37 -12.16
N TRP A 55 10.32 -14.82 -12.27
CA TRP A 55 9.93 -13.92 -13.34
C TRP A 55 9.96 -12.43 -12.92
N GLY A 56 9.96 -12.14 -11.62
CA GLY A 56 9.89 -10.79 -11.09
C GLY A 56 9.41 -10.75 -9.65
N SER A 57 8.49 -9.82 -9.36
CA SER A 57 7.90 -9.67 -8.02
C SER A 57 6.43 -9.30 -8.09
N THR A 58 5.68 -9.69 -7.09
CA THR A 58 4.30 -9.24 -6.84
C THR A 58 4.30 -8.42 -5.57
N PHE A 59 3.69 -7.26 -5.62
CA PHE A 59 3.42 -6.41 -4.46
C PHE A 59 1.91 -6.27 -4.28
N LEU A 60 1.46 -6.30 -3.04
CA LEU A 60 0.09 -6.02 -2.64
C LEU A 60 0.15 -5.18 -1.38
N PHE A 61 -0.64 -4.13 -1.37
CA PHE A 61 -0.77 -3.21 -0.27
C PHE A 61 -2.25 -2.91 -0.06
N THR A 62 -2.69 -2.87 1.18
CA THR A 62 -4.06 -2.48 1.53
C THR A 62 -4.06 -1.73 2.85
N ASP A 63 -4.59 -0.52 2.83
CA ASP A 63 -4.93 0.26 4.02
C ASP A 63 -6.42 0.14 4.31
N ILE A 64 -6.75 -0.05 5.57
CA ILE A 64 -8.12 -0.04 6.09
C ILE A 64 -8.18 1.01 7.19
N ASP A 65 -8.95 2.07 6.95
CA ASP A 65 -9.08 3.21 7.84
C ASP A 65 -10.29 3.09 8.76
N TYR A 66 -10.08 3.48 10.01
CA TYR A 66 -11.12 3.40 11.04
C TYR A 66 -11.34 4.75 11.72
N LYS A 67 -12.60 5.01 12.05
CA LYS A 67 -13.06 5.98 13.04
C LYS A 67 -13.77 5.27 14.19
N LYS A 68 -14.23 6.05 15.16
CA LYS A 68 -14.93 5.54 16.36
C LYS A 68 -16.09 4.59 16.03
N ASP A 69 -16.79 4.84 14.93
CA ASP A 69 -18.01 4.11 14.53
C ASP A 69 -17.73 2.94 13.58
N GLY A 70 -16.45 2.66 13.28
CA GLY A 70 -16.03 1.52 12.47
C GLY A 70 -15.15 1.86 11.27
N THR A 71 -15.14 0.99 10.28
CA THR A 71 -14.38 1.15 9.05
C THR A 71 -14.97 2.25 8.18
N ILE A 72 -14.15 3.22 7.77
CA ILE A 72 -14.57 4.34 6.92
C ILE A 72 -14.04 4.24 5.50
N GLY A 73 -13.00 3.44 5.26
CA GLY A 73 -12.43 3.28 3.94
C GLY A 73 -11.45 2.13 3.86
N ALA A 74 -11.20 1.70 2.64
CA ALA A 74 -10.12 0.82 2.29
C ALA A 74 -9.53 1.24 0.95
N TYR A 75 -8.20 1.30 0.88
CA TYR A 75 -7.42 1.55 -0.32
C TYR A 75 -6.52 0.35 -0.57
N TRP A 76 -6.29 -0.01 -1.82
CA TRP A 76 -5.42 -1.12 -2.18
C TRP A 76 -4.65 -0.84 -3.47
N GLU A 77 -3.47 -1.43 -3.52
CA GLU A 77 -2.61 -1.49 -4.69
C GLU A 77 -2.21 -2.93 -4.95
N ILE A 78 -2.19 -3.31 -6.21
CA ILE A 78 -1.69 -4.61 -6.65
C ILE A 78 -0.76 -4.37 -7.82
N ALA A 79 0.52 -4.68 -7.63
CA ALA A 79 1.54 -4.47 -8.63
C ALA A 79 2.26 -5.77 -9.01
N ARG A 80 2.68 -5.83 -10.25
CA ARG A 80 3.52 -6.91 -10.78
C ARG A 80 4.67 -6.34 -11.57
N GLU A 81 5.88 -6.75 -11.23
CA GLU A 81 7.08 -6.53 -12.04
C GLU A 81 7.48 -7.81 -12.77
N PHE A 82 7.95 -7.64 -14.01
CA PHE A 82 8.49 -8.69 -14.85
C PHE A 82 9.94 -8.35 -15.22
N ASN A 83 10.89 -9.19 -14.77
CA ASN A 83 12.31 -9.00 -15.07
C ASN A 83 12.56 -9.05 -16.58
N LEU A 84 13.17 -8.00 -17.13
CA LEU A 84 13.53 -7.91 -18.54
C LEU A 84 14.98 -8.30 -18.82
N THR A 85 15.82 -8.28 -17.77
CA THR A 85 17.25 -8.57 -17.88
C THR A 85 17.66 -9.69 -16.94
N GLN A 86 18.73 -10.41 -17.30
CA GLN A 86 19.24 -11.53 -16.48
C GLN A 86 19.73 -11.07 -15.10
N ASN A 87 20.29 -9.86 -15.00
CA ASN A 87 20.73 -9.25 -13.74
C ASN A 87 19.57 -8.65 -12.94
N LYS A 88 18.31 -8.75 -13.45
CA LYS A 88 17.07 -8.29 -12.80
C LYS A 88 17.04 -6.79 -12.48
N GLN A 89 17.89 -5.99 -13.13
CA GLN A 89 17.93 -4.55 -12.90
C GLN A 89 16.80 -3.81 -13.62
N TRP A 90 16.37 -4.32 -14.78
CA TRP A 90 15.26 -3.71 -15.52
C TRP A 90 14.05 -4.62 -15.49
N ALA A 91 12.89 -4.02 -15.20
CA ALA A 91 11.61 -4.70 -15.17
C ALA A 91 10.54 -3.90 -15.92
N ALA A 92 9.56 -4.60 -16.47
CA ALA A 92 8.27 -4.00 -16.82
C ALA A 92 7.40 -4.02 -15.57
N HIS A 93 6.70 -2.91 -15.32
CA HIS A 93 5.83 -2.73 -14.17
C HIS A 93 4.39 -2.54 -14.62
N VAL A 94 3.45 -3.22 -13.98
CA VAL A 94 2.02 -3.00 -14.12
C VAL A 94 1.38 -2.97 -12.73
N GLU A 95 0.43 -2.06 -12.53
CA GLU A 95 -0.18 -1.83 -11.24
C GLU A 95 -1.65 -1.44 -11.39
N TYR A 96 -2.45 -1.81 -10.42
CA TYR A 96 -3.84 -1.39 -10.27
C TYR A 96 -4.07 -0.82 -8.89
N ASN A 97 -4.62 0.40 -8.83
CA ASN A 97 -4.98 1.09 -7.61
C ASN A 97 -6.48 1.23 -7.52
N GLY A 98 -7.03 1.01 -6.34
CA GLY A 98 -8.46 1.13 -6.13
C GLY A 98 -8.81 1.36 -4.67
N GLY A 99 -10.08 1.52 -4.40
CA GLY A 99 -10.55 1.69 -3.04
C GLY A 99 -12.04 1.98 -2.97
N ALA A 100 -12.52 1.94 -1.75
CA ALA A 100 -13.88 2.33 -1.41
C ALA A 100 -13.91 2.91 0.00
N GLY A 101 -14.86 3.78 0.26
CA GLY A 101 -15.03 4.39 1.57
C GLY A 101 -16.47 4.78 1.83
N THR A 102 -16.69 5.36 2.99
CA THR A 102 -17.96 5.93 3.37
C THR A 102 -17.83 7.44 3.53
N GLY A 103 -18.83 8.17 3.11
CA GLY A 103 -19.01 9.60 3.38
C GLY A 103 -20.23 9.85 4.25
N GLU A 104 -20.25 10.96 4.95
CA GLU A 104 -21.40 11.41 5.72
C GLU A 104 -22.20 12.45 4.93
N ALA A 105 -23.52 12.36 5.01
CA ALA A 105 -24.45 13.34 4.49
C ALA A 105 -25.53 13.62 5.56
N GLU A 106 -26.34 14.66 5.36
CA GLU A 106 -27.43 15.03 6.30
C GLU A 106 -28.37 13.85 6.65
N ASN A 107 -28.55 12.92 5.72
CA ASN A 107 -29.46 11.77 5.86
C ASN A 107 -28.74 10.46 6.22
N GLY A 108 -27.47 10.51 6.66
CA GLY A 108 -26.69 9.34 7.07
C GLY A 108 -25.47 9.07 6.20
N TYR A 109 -24.98 7.83 6.24
CA TYR A 109 -23.79 7.42 5.53
C TYR A 109 -24.10 6.97 4.10
N PHE A 110 -23.18 7.23 3.17
CA PHE A 110 -23.23 6.69 1.81
C PHE A 110 -21.91 6.04 1.44
N GLY A 111 -21.97 4.99 0.63
CA GLY A 111 -20.77 4.34 0.06
C GLY A 111 -20.18 5.16 -1.07
N ASN A 112 -18.86 5.27 -1.10
CA ASN A 112 -18.12 5.96 -2.14
C ASN A 112 -17.04 5.02 -2.70
N ARG A 113 -16.71 5.17 -3.98
CA ARG A 113 -15.56 4.52 -4.62
C ARG A 113 -14.47 5.53 -4.87
N TYR A 114 -13.25 5.20 -4.51
CA TYR A 114 -12.08 5.96 -4.95
C TYR A 114 -11.94 5.83 -6.47
N GLN A 115 -11.34 6.83 -7.10
CA GLN A 115 -11.09 6.75 -8.53
C GLN A 115 -10.01 5.69 -8.80
N HIS A 116 -10.39 4.66 -9.54
CA HIS A 116 -9.48 3.56 -9.86
C HIS A 116 -8.45 4.01 -10.89
N ALA A 117 -7.24 3.46 -10.82
CA ALA A 117 -6.18 3.72 -11.78
C ALA A 117 -5.47 2.44 -12.20
N PHE A 118 -5.02 2.42 -13.46
CA PHE A 118 -4.00 1.50 -13.94
C PHE A 118 -2.71 2.25 -14.20
N LEU A 119 -1.60 1.61 -13.84
CA LEU A 119 -0.26 2.10 -14.12
C LEU A 119 0.48 1.04 -14.93
N ALA A 120 1.26 1.50 -15.91
CA ALA A 120 2.15 0.64 -16.67
C ALA A 120 3.41 1.42 -17.05
N GLY A 121 4.57 0.79 -16.94
CA GLY A 121 5.85 1.44 -17.24
C GLY A 121 7.04 0.55 -17.01
N GLY A 122 8.15 1.18 -16.72
CA GLY A 122 9.43 0.51 -16.45
C GLY A 122 9.94 0.79 -15.06
N ALA A 123 10.64 -0.18 -14.51
CA ALA A 123 11.35 -0.08 -13.26
C ALA A 123 12.84 -0.36 -13.45
N TRP A 124 13.68 0.40 -12.73
CA TRP A 124 15.09 0.10 -12.56
C TRP A 124 15.35 -0.22 -11.10
N ASN A 125 15.90 -1.42 -10.85
CA ASN A 125 16.11 -1.96 -9.53
C ASN A 125 17.62 -2.16 -9.28
N TRP A 126 18.07 -1.74 -8.11
CA TRP A 126 19.44 -1.92 -7.67
C TRP A 126 19.47 -2.43 -6.22
N HIS A 127 20.44 -3.29 -5.93
CA HIS A 127 20.73 -3.73 -4.56
C HIS A 127 22.22 -3.99 -4.36
N SER A 128 22.71 -3.86 -3.12
CA SER A 128 24.02 -4.35 -2.72
C SER A 128 24.07 -5.89 -2.72
N GLN A 129 25.27 -6.48 -2.74
CA GLN A 129 25.42 -7.94 -2.76
C GLN A 129 24.74 -8.64 -1.57
N ASP A 130 24.76 -8.00 -0.42
CA ASP A 130 24.18 -8.49 0.83
C ASP A 130 22.72 -8.04 1.06
N PHE A 131 22.11 -7.36 0.09
CA PHE A 131 20.77 -6.78 0.17
C PHE A 131 20.56 -5.80 1.35
N SER A 132 21.64 -5.34 1.97
CA SER A 132 21.54 -4.31 3.02
C SER A 132 21.14 -2.95 2.48
N LYS A 133 21.28 -2.73 1.17
CA LYS A 133 20.89 -1.52 0.46
C LYS A 133 20.09 -1.89 -0.77
N THR A 134 18.93 -1.29 -0.91
CA THR A 134 18.06 -1.48 -2.09
C THR A 134 17.60 -0.11 -2.58
N PHE A 135 17.44 0.02 -3.89
CA PHE A 135 16.89 1.23 -4.50
C PHE A 135 16.15 0.86 -5.79
N SER A 136 14.99 1.43 -5.98
CA SER A 136 14.20 1.26 -7.19
C SER A 136 13.68 2.62 -7.66
N VAL A 137 13.66 2.81 -8.99
CA VAL A 137 13.00 3.95 -9.63
C VAL A 137 12.04 3.39 -10.66
N GLN A 138 10.78 3.84 -10.59
CA GLN A 138 9.70 3.39 -11.46
C GLN A 138 9.11 4.60 -12.19
N LEU A 139 9.12 4.57 -13.52
CA LEU A 139 8.42 5.59 -14.34
C LEU A 139 7.24 4.93 -15.02
N MET A 140 6.05 5.40 -14.69
CA MET A 140 4.80 4.79 -15.09
C MET A 140 3.87 5.79 -15.74
N TYR A 141 3.17 5.36 -16.79
CA TYR A 141 1.97 6.03 -17.27
C TYR A 141 0.80 5.61 -16.41
N LYS A 142 0.08 6.57 -15.83
CA LYS A 142 -1.05 6.36 -14.92
C LYS A 142 -2.34 6.83 -15.61
N TYR A 143 -3.31 5.93 -15.68
CA TYR A 143 -4.63 6.22 -16.25
C TYR A 143 -5.70 6.03 -15.19
N TYR A 144 -6.44 7.09 -14.89
CA TYR A 144 -7.56 7.08 -13.98
C TYR A 144 -8.88 6.85 -14.73
N PHE A 145 -9.66 5.88 -14.27
CA PHE A 145 -10.96 5.58 -14.84
C PHE A 145 -12.01 6.61 -14.44
N VAL A 146 -13.08 6.69 -15.23
CA VAL A 146 -14.26 7.45 -14.85
C VAL A 146 -14.83 6.93 -13.52
N ASN A 147 -15.17 7.83 -12.61
CA ASN A 147 -15.93 7.49 -11.43
C ASN A 147 -17.35 8.06 -11.55
N HIS A 148 -18.30 7.21 -11.89
CA HIS A 148 -19.69 7.60 -12.11
C HIS A 148 -20.41 8.06 -10.83
N HIS A 149 -19.91 7.67 -9.64
CA HIS A 149 -20.50 8.08 -8.36
C HIS A 149 -20.08 9.50 -7.96
N THR A 150 -18.85 9.88 -8.24
CA THR A 150 -18.32 11.20 -7.89
C THR A 150 -18.33 12.18 -9.05
N GLY A 151 -18.65 11.70 -10.26
CA GLY A 151 -18.61 12.51 -11.49
C GLY A 151 -17.20 12.83 -11.99
N TYR A 152 -16.13 12.25 -11.40
CA TYR A 152 -14.78 12.45 -11.90
C TYR A 152 -14.61 11.86 -13.30
N ARG A 153 -14.05 12.69 -14.19
CA ARG A 153 -13.73 12.30 -15.56
C ARG A 153 -12.45 11.48 -15.60
N PRO A 154 -12.27 10.61 -16.61
CA PRO A 154 -11.01 9.93 -16.79
C PRO A 154 -9.92 10.96 -17.13
N PHE A 155 -8.73 10.74 -16.62
CA PHE A 155 -7.55 11.52 -16.97
C PHE A 155 -6.29 10.65 -16.89
N SER A 156 -5.20 11.13 -17.41
CA SER A 156 -3.94 10.40 -17.38
C SER A 156 -2.77 11.33 -17.10
N GLY A 157 -1.69 10.73 -16.65
CA GLY A 157 -0.44 11.41 -16.32
C GLY A 157 0.71 10.42 -16.21
N PHE A 158 1.81 10.90 -15.69
CA PHE A 158 2.96 10.08 -15.35
C PHE A 158 3.15 10.11 -13.84
N GLN A 159 3.59 8.99 -13.30
CA GLN A 159 4.02 8.83 -11.90
C GLN A 159 5.47 8.37 -11.91
N LEU A 160 6.29 9.06 -11.11
CA LEU A 160 7.65 8.62 -10.79
C LEU A 160 7.60 8.14 -9.34
N THR A 161 7.93 6.86 -9.12
CA THR A 161 8.02 6.29 -7.78
C THR A 161 9.44 5.89 -7.48
N GLU A 162 9.96 6.32 -6.35
CA GLU A 162 11.26 5.92 -5.81
C GLU A 162 11.03 5.09 -4.56
N VAL A 163 11.74 3.94 -4.44
CA VAL A 163 11.68 3.08 -3.27
C VAL A 163 13.09 2.81 -2.78
N TRP A 164 13.33 2.92 -1.48
CA TRP A 164 14.64 2.67 -0.89
C TRP A 164 14.57 1.83 0.37
N GLY A 165 15.64 1.12 0.63
CA GLY A 165 15.87 0.39 1.87
C GLY A 165 17.33 0.40 2.25
N LEU A 166 17.62 0.70 3.51
CA LEU A 166 18.96 0.70 4.09
C LEU A 166 18.93 0.02 5.44
N THR A 167 19.56 -1.15 5.53
CA THR A 167 19.75 -1.87 6.78
C THR A 167 21.18 -1.66 7.27
N PHE A 168 21.34 -1.23 8.51
CA PHE A 168 22.62 -0.89 9.11
C PHE A 168 22.72 -1.35 10.56
N ALA A 169 23.83 -1.03 11.25
CA ALA A 169 24.11 -1.47 12.62
C ALA A 169 23.97 -3.01 12.79
N LYS A 170 24.52 -3.79 11.83
CA LYS A 170 24.47 -5.26 11.80
C LYS A 170 23.03 -5.82 11.77
N GLY A 171 22.12 -5.13 11.10
CA GLY A 171 20.72 -5.56 10.97
C GLY A 171 19.79 -5.05 12.09
N LEU A 172 20.30 -4.25 13.03
CA LEU A 172 19.48 -3.73 14.14
C LEU A 172 18.59 -2.56 13.72
N CYS A 173 18.99 -1.82 12.69
CA CYS A 173 18.24 -0.65 12.22
C CYS A 173 17.96 -0.77 10.72
N THR A 174 16.76 -0.40 10.32
CA THR A 174 16.38 -0.25 8.92
C THR A 174 15.78 1.15 8.71
N PHE A 175 16.18 1.79 7.60
CA PHE A 175 15.58 3.00 7.08
C PHE A 175 15.07 2.70 5.68
N ASP A 176 13.79 2.65 5.52
CA ASP A 176 13.11 2.35 4.27
C ASP A 176 11.97 3.33 4.02
N GLY A 177 11.54 3.42 2.78
CA GLY A 177 10.47 4.31 2.39
C GLY A 177 10.27 4.36 0.88
N PHE A 178 9.34 5.19 0.49
CA PHE A 178 9.04 5.49 -0.90
C PHE A 178 8.66 6.96 -1.06
N ALA A 179 8.68 7.43 -2.30
CA ALA A 179 8.17 8.75 -2.73
C ALA A 179 7.54 8.62 -4.12
N ASP A 180 6.41 9.34 -4.31
CA ASP A 180 5.65 9.43 -5.57
C ASP A 180 5.56 10.88 -6.05
#